data_a48ca8c745bcf0794ee1fdc59aba94c8
#
_entry.id   a48ca8c745bcf0794ee1fdc59aba94c8
#
_cell.length_a   1.000
_cell.length_b   1.000
_cell.length_c   1.000
_cell.angle_alpha   90.00
_cell.angle_beta   90.00
_cell.angle_gamma   90.00
#
_symmetry.space_group_name_H-M   'P 1'
#
loop_
_entity.id
_entity.type
_entity.pdbx_description
1 polymer ?
#
loop_
_entity_poly.entity_id
_entity_poly.type
_entity_poly.pdbx_seq_one_letter_code
_entity_poly.pdbx_strand_id
1 'polypeptide(L)'
;MRKFYTLAGILSLSEDEKGLINQQAQEGDPVACYKLAEIYLHLHECEDYVSSAHELLQKASEGGVADADATMAIMMFRGEIEPFDPVAAAKRLEKAINNGSDRGIAFQLRNLLYGRYGYEQNIDLVRQTLDQLLSQGEDPYWCALMGDLLMAEGKIVESQQWYEKAVAGGENSAYGDLALARGINDDYSFRDYEAYNDTLMEGNDAMDPMCMYYFLLDKIESYYDIDPEDTQARDEYRQMIIHALELNIEWCHPMSMELLGDIYREGKIDVPADPVKAWSYYVQGSEFMHASCFGKMYDMLQTNEIQLGQMSNEEAMDLCMINGARLHDARLLVETVEAYKHGRLTQFAREIEMFHIPAYDAIPDDEPLDDEDEGPDDDGRFDAWS
;
A
#
# COMPACT_ATOMS: atom_id res chain seq x y z
N MET A 1 8.59 13.43 -14.22
CA MET A 1 7.24 13.08 -13.72
C MET A 1 7.30 11.83 -12.85
N ARG A 2 7.87 10.71 -13.30
CA ARG A 2 7.77 9.40 -12.66
C ARG A 2 8.22 9.33 -11.20
N LYS A 3 9.25 10.07 -10.78
CA LYS A 3 9.64 10.12 -9.37
C LYS A 3 8.52 10.62 -8.42
N PHE A 4 7.45 11.24 -8.96
CA PHE A 4 6.28 11.66 -8.20
C PHE A 4 5.20 10.59 -8.10
N TYR A 5 5.40 9.38 -8.66
CA TYR A 5 4.46 8.28 -8.56
C TYR A 5 4.63 7.45 -7.28
N THR A 6 5.78 7.58 -6.60
CA THR A 6 6.16 6.77 -5.45
C THR A 6 6.61 7.63 -4.28
N LEU A 7 6.37 7.11 -3.07
CA LEU A 7 6.82 7.76 -1.84
C LEU A 7 8.35 7.92 -1.82
N ALA A 8 9.12 6.89 -2.19
CA ALA A 8 10.57 6.94 -2.28
C ALA A 8 11.06 8.09 -3.19
N GLY A 9 10.41 8.26 -4.35
CA GLY A 9 10.74 9.35 -5.26
C GLY A 9 10.45 10.75 -4.69
N ILE A 10 9.39 10.88 -3.90
CA ILE A 10 9.05 12.16 -3.24
C ILE A 10 9.98 12.45 -2.06
N LEU A 11 10.32 11.44 -1.26
CA LEU A 11 11.28 11.57 -0.16
C LEU A 11 12.68 11.97 -0.65
N SER A 12 13.05 11.63 -1.88
CA SER A 12 14.32 12.01 -2.50
C SER A 12 14.39 13.49 -2.91
N LEU A 13 13.30 14.28 -2.80
CA LEU A 13 13.29 15.71 -3.11
C LEU A 13 13.94 16.53 -2.01
N SER A 14 14.83 17.44 -2.39
CA SER A 14 15.35 18.45 -1.46
C SER A 14 14.30 19.51 -1.14
N GLU A 15 14.46 20.22 -0.02
CA GLU A 15 13.56 21.32 0.35
C GLU A 15 13.59 22.45 -0.68
N ASP A 16 14.74 22.70 -1.34
CA ASP A 16 14.83 23.68 -2.42
C ASP A 16 14.00 23.26 -3.65
N GLU A 17 14.00 21.97 -4.00
CA GLU A 17 13.16 21.43 -5.08
C GLU A 17 11.66 21.54 -4.74
N LYS A 18 11.27 21.19 -3.52
CA LYS A 18 9.88 21.34 -3.04
C LYS A 18 9.45 22.83 -3.05
N GLY A 19 10.32 23.72 -2.57
CA GLY A 19 10.08 25.16 -2.60
C GLY A 19 9.89 25.72 -4.01
N LEU A 20 10.70 25.28 -4.97
CA LEU A 20 10.58 25.67 -6.37
C LEU A 20 9.28 25.17 -7.01
N ILE A 21 8.90 23.90 -6.73
CA ILE A 21 7.63 23.31 -7.19
C ILE A 21 6.46 24.12 -6.66
N ASN A 22 6.46 24.47 -5.38
CA ASN A 22 5.41 25.28 -4.77
C ASN A 22 5.28 26.65 -5.43
N GLN A 23 6.40 27.34 -5.64
CA GLN A 23 6.40 28.63 -6.34
C GLN A 23 5.82 28.54 -7.75
N GLN A 24 6.27 27.58 -8.55
CA GLN A 24 5.79 27.39 -9.93
C GLN A 24 4.30 27.03 -9.97
N ALA A 25 3.82 26.22 -9.01
CA ALA A 25 2.40 25.89 -8.90
C ALA A 25 1.54 27.13 -8.58
N GLN A 26 2.04 28.05 -7.73
CA GLN A 26 1.39 29.34 -7.45
C GLN A 26 1.37 30.26 -8.68
N GLU A 27 2.37 30.17 -9.55
CA GLU A 27 2.44 30.88 -10.82
C GLU A 27 1.50 30.24 -11.89
N GLY A 28 0.90 29.10 -11.60
CA GLY A 28 -0.07 28.40 -12.44
C GLY A 28 0.56 27.42 -13.45
N ASP A 29 1.80 26.98 -13.25
CA ASP A 29 2.39 25.93 -14.07
C ASP A 29 1.65 24.59 -13.85
N PRO A 30 1.03 23.99 -14.89
CA PRO A 30 0.24 22.77 -14.73
C PRO A 30 1.06 21.57 -14.25
N VAL A 31 2.33 21.47 -14.68
CA VAL A 31 3.22 20.37 -14.28
C VAL A 31 3.63 20.53 -12.82
N ALA A 32 3.87 21.77 -12.38
CA ALA A 32 4.16 22.04 -10.98
C ALA A 32 2.92 21.81 -10.09
N CYS A 33 1.72 22.17 -10.55
CA CYS A 33 0.47 21.85 -9.85
C CYS A 33 0.33 20.33 -9.64
N TYR A 34 0.58 19.52 -10.68
CA TYR A 34 0.56 18.08 -10.56
C TYR A 34 1.57 17.57 -9.52
N LYS A 35 2.82 18.03 -9.60
CA LYS A 35 3.88 17.61 -8.67
C LYS A 35 3.57 17.98 -7.21
N LEU A 36 3.03 19.18 -6.99
CA LEU A 36 2.65 19.63 -5.65
C LEU A 36 1.48 18.81 -5.09
N ALA A 37 0.51 18.45 -5.95
CA ALA A 37 -0.58 17.57 -5.56
C ALA A 37 -0.08 16.19 -5.10
N GLU A 38 0.87 15.58 -5.82
CA GLU A 38 1.47 14.31 -5.44
C GLU A 38 2.24 14.42 -4.11
N ILE A 39 2.95 15.53 -3.87
CA ILE A 39 3.61 15.78 -2.58
C ILE A 39 2.56 15.81 -1.46
N TYR A 40 1.45 16.51 -1.64
CA TYR A 40 0.38 16.57 -0.63
C TYR A 40 -0.25 15.20 -0.36
N LEU A 41 -0.52 14.42 -1.39
CA LEU A 41 -1.12 13.09 -1.28
C LEU A 41 -0.21 12.04 -0.61
N HIS A 42 1.11 12.16 -0.76
CA HIS A 42 2.04 11.21 -0.19
C HIS A 42 2.51 11.61 1.22
N LEU A 43 2.63 12.91 1.50
CA LEU A 43 3.22 13.38 2.76
C LEU A 43 2.18 14.01 3.72
N HIS A 44 0.93 14.19 3.29
CA HIS A 44 -0.14 14.82 4.07
C HIS A 44 0.29 16.18 4.68
N GLU A 45 1.05 16.98 3.91
CA GLU A 45 1.69 18.22 4.40
C GLU A 45 0.72 19.34 4.79
N CYS A 46 -0.60 19.19 4.56
CA CYS A 46 -1.60 20.17 4.98
C CYS A 46 -2.85 19.50 5.52
N GLU A 47 -3.59 20.19 6.39
CA GLU A 47 -4.79 19.67 7.08
C GLU A 47 -5.87 19.17 6.10
N ASP A 48 -6.08 19.89 4.98
CA ASP A 48 -7.04 19.53 3.93
C ASP A 48 -6.33 19.00 2.65
N TYR A 49 -5.33 18.12 2.81
CA TYR A 49 -4.47 17.68 1.71
C TYR A 49 -5.24 17.08 0.53
N VAL A 50 -6.31 16.32 0.76
CA VAL A 50 -7.13 15.72 -0.31
C VAL A 50 -7.79 16.79 -1.15
N SER A 51 -8.45 17.77 -0.52
CA SER A 51 -9.11 18.88 -1.23
C SER A 51 -8.10 19.75 -1.96
N SER A 52 -6.97 20.07 -1.30
CA SER A 52 -5.89 20.88 -1.88
C SER A 52 -5.25 20.17 -3.09
N ALA A 53 -4.97 18.88 -2.96
CA ALA A 53 -4.46 18.08 -4.07
C ALA A 53 -5.47 18.00 -5.23
N HIS A 54 -6.75 17.79 -4.94
CA HIS A 54 -7.78 17.74 -5.96
C HIS A 54 -7.87 19.04 -6.78
N GLU A 55 -7.83 20.20 -6.12
CA GLU A 55 -7.81 21.50 -6.81
C GLU A 55 -6.58 21.65 -7.72
N LEU A 56 -5.41 21.25 -7.23
CA LEU A 56 -4.16 21.28 -8.00
C LEU A 56 -4.19 20.31 -9.19
N LEU A 57 -4.72 19.11 -8.99
CA LEU A 57 -4.90 18.11 -10.06
C LEU A 57 -5.88 18.60 -11.12
N GLN A 58 -6.95 19.30 -10.73
CA GLN A 58 -7.87 19.88 -11.69
C GLN A 58 -7.18 20.92 -12.56
N LYS A 59 -6.41 21.85 -11.99
CA LYS A 59 -5.62 22.84 -12.74
C LYS A 59 -4.61 22.16 -13.67
N ALA A 60 -3.94 21.09 -13.20
CA ALA A 60 -3.00 20.33 -13.99
C ALA A 60 -3.69 19.62 -15.18
N SER A 61 -4.85 19.01 -14.96
CA SER A 61 -5.66 18.37 -16.01
C SER A 61 -6.14 19.36 -17.07
N GLU A 62 -6.62 20.54 -16.65
CA GLU A 62 -7.00 21.62 -17.55
C GLU A 62 -5.80 22.13 -18.39
N GLY A 63 -4.60 22.07 -17.81
CA GLY A 63 -3.33 22.37 -18.48
C GLY A 63 -2.79 21.23 -19.35
N GLY A 64 -3.50 20.10 -19.47
CA GLY A 64 -3.15 18.98 -20.34
C GLY A 64 -2.21 17.95 -19.74
N VAL A 65 -2.02 17.93 -18.41
CA VAL A 65 -1.21 16.91 -17.71
C VAL A 65 -2.04 15.62 -17.57
N ALA A 66 -1.78 14.64 -18.41
CA ALA A 66 -2.52 13.37 -18.44
C ALA A 66 -2.45 12.59 -17.11
N ASP A 67 -1.30 12.64 -16.42
CA ASP A 67 -1.12 11.98 -15.11
C ASP A 67 -2.03 12.56 -14.03
N ALA A 68 -2.45 13.83 -14.14
CA ALA A 68 -3.40 14.42 -13.22
C ALA A 68 -4.80 13.77 -13.32
N ASP A 69 -5.25 13.48 -14.55
CA ASP A 69 -6.48 12.71 -14.75
C ASP A 69 -6.35 11.28 -14.22
N ALA A 70 -5.17 10.66 -14.35
CA ALA A 70 -4.92 9.34 -13.79
C ALA A 70 -4.95 9.35 -12.25
N THR A 71 -4.29 10.30 -11.59
CA THR A 71 -4.30 10.42 -10.13
C THR A 71 -5.71 10.68 -9.60
N MET A 72 -6.49 11.59 -10.24
CA MET A 72 -7.89 11.79 -9.87
C MET A 72 -8.74 10.53 -10.04
N ALA A 73 -8.51 9.74 -11.10
CA ALA A 73 -9.19 8.46 -11.28
C ALA A 73 -8.85 7.48 -10.15
N ILE A 74 -7.59 7.40 -9.75
CA ILE A 74 -7.13 6.55 -8.63
C ILE A 74 -7.82 6.98 -7.32
N MET A 75 -7.85 8.28 -7.03
CA MET A 75 -8.54 8.82 -5.85
C MET A 75 -10.05 8.48 -5.87
N MET A 76 -10.70 8.56 -7.03
CA MET A 76 -12.10 8.16 -7.19
C MET A 76 -12.30 6.66 -6.97
N PHE A 77 -11.42 5.78 -7.47
CA PHE A 77 -11.47 4.34 -7.23
C PHE A 77 -11.31 3.98 -5.75
N ARG A 78 -10.49 4.73 -5.01
CA ARG A 78 -10.26 4.53 -3.57
C ARG A 78 -11.34 5.16 -2.69
N GLY A 79 -12.23 5.96 -3.27
CA GLY A 79 -13.25 6.70 -2.52
C GLY A 79 -12.69 7.90 -1.74
N GLU A 80 -11.53 8.41 -2.11
CA GLU A 80 -10.97 9.66 -1.54
C GLU A 80 -11.73 10.89 -2.03
N ILE A 81 -12.42 10.78 -3.17
CA ILE A 81 -13.27 11.83 -3.76
C ILE A 81 -14.72 11.34 -3.79
N GLU A 82 -15.60 12.08 -3.13
CA GLU A 82 -17.05 11.80 -3.15
C GLU A 82 -17.77 12.51 -4.32
N PRO A 83 -18.82 11.93 -4.89
CA PRO A 83 -19.35 10.61 -4.58
C PRO A 83 -18.48 9.48 -5.16
N PHE A 84 -18.41 8.33 -4.46
CA PHE A 84 -17.76 7.14 -4.99
C PHE A 84 -18.43 6.70 -6.29
N ASP A 85 -17.69 6.75 -7.40
CA ASP A 85 -18.20 6.40 -8.74
C ASP A 85 -17.09 5.70 -9.55
N PRO A 86 -16.94 4.38 -9.41
CA PRO A 86 -15.91 3.62 -10.13
C PRO A 86 -16.13 3.62 -11.66
N VAL A 87 -17.36 3.86 -12.14
CA VAL A 87 -17.62 3.97 -13.58
C VAL A 87 -17.08 5.29 -14.13
N ALA A 88 -17.26 6.38 -13.40
CA ALA A 88 -16.67 7.67 -13.76
C ALA A 88 -15.14 7.63 -13.63
N ALA A 89 -14.62 6.95 -12.59
CA ALA A 89 -13.19 6.72 -12.41
C ALA A 89 -12.57 5.96 -13.59
N ALA A 90 -13.20 4.88 -14.05
CA ALA A 90 -12.74 4.08 -15.20
C ALA A 90 -12.69 4.93 -16.49
N LYS A 91 -13.71 5.74 -16.76
CA LYS A 91 -13.73 6.65 -17.92
C LYS A 91 -12.64 7.71 -17.87
N ARG A 92 -12.37 8.25 -16.67
CA ARG A 92 -11.29 9.22 -16.47
C ARG A 92 -9.92 8.56 -16.66
N LEU A 93 -9.74 7.37 -16.15
CA LEU A 93 -8.51 6.59 -16.34
C LEU A 93 -8.27 6.29 -17.83
N GLU A 94 -9.29 5.83 -18.54
CA GLU A 94 -9.21 5.59 -19.99
C GLU A 94 -8.80 6.87 -20.75
N LYS A 95 -9.40 8.01 -20.40
CA LYS A 95 -8.99 9.31 -20.97
C LYS A 95 -7.51 9.61 -20.69
N ALA A 96 -7.05 9.39 -19.47
CA ALA A 96 -5.66 9.61 -19.09
C ALA A 96 -4.70 8.73 -19.90
N ILE A 97 -5.02 7.45 -20.03
CA ILE A 97 -4.23 6.48 -20.82
C ILE A 97 -4.17 6.89 -22.29
N ASN A 98 -5.31 7.26 -22.89
CA ASN A 98 -5.39 7.71 -24.28
C ASN A 98 -4.59 9.01 -24.52
N ASN A 99 -4.38 9.82 -23.48
CA ASN A 99 -3.54 11.02 -23.51
C ASN A 99 -2.07 10.75 -23.11
N GLY A 100 -1.68 9.48 -22.97
CA GLY A 100 -0.29 9.06 -22.73
C GLY A 100 0.15 9.11 -21.27
N SER A 101 -0.77 8.90 -20.31
CA SER A 101 -0.42 8.78 -18.90
C SER A 101 0.27 7.44 -18.59
N ASP A 102 1.55 7.48 -18.26
CA ASP A 102 2.28 6.30 -17.76
C ASP A 102 1.72 5.82 -16.40
N ARG A 103 1.32 6.77 -15.53
CA ARG A 103 0.68 6.45 -14.25
C ARG A 103 -0.64 5.71 -14.45
N GLY A 104 -1.45 6.14 -15.43
CA GLY A 104 -2.70 5.47 -15.78
C GLY A 104 -2.49 4.06 -16.31
N ILE A 105 -1.52 3.88 -17.19
CA ILE A 105 -1.14 2.56 -17.72
C ILE A 105 -0.70 1.65 -16.58
N ALA A 106 0.19 2.11 -15.70
CA ALA A 106 0.69 1.31 -14.59
C ALA A 106 -0.42 0.90 -13.61
N PHE A 107 -1.32 1.82 -13.28
CA PHE A 107 -2.47 1.49 -12.44
C PHE A 107 -3.37 0.44 -13.08
N GLN A 108 -3.67 0.56 -14.37
CA GLN A 108 -4.44 -0.44 -15.10
C GLN A 108 -3.75 -1.80 -15.12
N LEU A 109 -2.44 -1.85 -15.38
CA LEU A 109 -1.67 -3.10 -15.41
C LEU A 109 -1.65 -3.80 -14.06
N ARG A 110 -1.46 -3.06 -12.96
CA ARG A 110 -1.54 -3.64 -11.60
C ARG A 110 -2.94 -4.18 -11.31
N ASN A 111 -4.00 -3.49 -11.72
CA ASN A 111 -5.36 -3.97 -11.50
C ASN A 111 -5.69 -5.21 -12.34
N LEU A 112 -5.19 -5.31 -13.57
CA LEU A 112 -5.27 -6.52 -14.38
C LEU A 112 -4.42 -7.67 -13.81
N LEU A 113 -3.31 -7.36 -13.15
CA LEU A 113 -2.44 -8.35 -12.53
C LEU A 113 -3.11 -9.02 -11.32
N TYR A 114 -3.83 -8.24 -10.51
CA TYR A 114 -4.42 -8.71 -9.25
C TYR A 114 -5.95 -8.83 -9.25
N GLY A 115 -6.63 -8.50 -10.35
CA GLY A 115 -8.10 -8.57 -10.43
C GLY A 115 -8.80 -7.55 -9.52
N ARG A 116 -8.33 -6.29 -9.46
CA ARG A 116 -8.86 -5.24 -8.57
C ARG A 116 -9.70 -4.20 -9.33
N TYR A 117 -10.54 -3.45 -8.62
CA TYR A 117 -11.34 -2.32 -9.14
C TYR A 117 -12.19 -2.68 -10.37
N GLY A 118 -12.78 -3.89 -10.38
CA GLY A 118 -13.62 -4.36 -11.48
C GLY A 118 -12.87 -4.87 -12.70
N TYR A 119 -11.53 -4.94 -12.66
CA TYR A 119 -10.75 -5.61 -13.68
C TYR A 119 -10.70 -7.11 -13.42
N GLU A 120 -11.01 -7.93 -14.42
CA GLU A 120 -10.70 -9.35 -14.38
C GLU A 120 -9.19 -9.56 -14.50
N GLN A 121 -8.64 -10.47 -13.69
CA GLN A 121 -7.22 -10.80 -13.76
C GLN A 121 -6.85 -11.27 -15.18
N ASN A 122 -5.81 -10.66 -15.75
CA ASN A 122 -5.35 -10.99 -17.11
C ASN A 122 -3.82 -10.84 -17.24
N ILE A 123 -3.10 -11.83 -16.73
CA ILE A 123 -1.64 -11.88 -16.72
C ILE A 123 -1.06 -11.81 -18.14
N ASP A 124 -1.68 -12.48 -19.11
CA ASP A 124 -1.22 -12.48 -20.50
C ASP A 124 -1.26 -11.09 -21.14
N LEU A 125 -2.34 -10.33 -20.88
CA LEU A 125 -2.47 -8.95 -21.36
C LEU A 125 -1.44 -8.04 -20.70
N VAL A 126 -1.20 -8.20 -19.39
CA VAL A 126 -0.16 -7.44 -18.67
C VAL A 126 1.20 -7.70 -19.30
N ARG A 127 1.57 -8.97 -19.51
CA ARG A 127 2.83 -9.36 -20.15
C ARG A 127 2.97 -8.76 -21.54
N GLN A 128 1.96 -8.95 -22.41
CA GLN A 128 1.98 -8.41 -23.76
C GLN A 128 2.19 -6.89 -23.79
N THR A 129 1.52 -6.18 -22.88
CA THR A 129 1.63 -4.72 -22.81
C THR A 129 3.02 -4.30 -22.33
N LEU A 130 3.57 -4.96 -21.29
CA LEU A 130 4.91 -4.66 -20.79
C LEU A 130 5.98 -4.99 -21.84
N ASP A 131 5.88 -6.12 -22.56
CA ASP A 131 6.79 -6.47 -23.65
C ASP A 131 6.77 -5.39 -24.75
N GLN A 132 5.60 -4.87 -25.10
CA GLN A 132 5.47 -3.78 -26.07
C GLN A 132 6.12 -2.47 -25.56
N LEU A 133 5.91 -2.09 -24.30
CA LEU A 133 6.51 -0.90 -23.70
C LEU A 133 8.04 -1.02 -23.64
N LEU A 134 8.54 -2.15 -23.18
CA LEU A 134 9.97 -2.45 -23.05
C LEU A 134 10.68 -2.60 -24.43
N SER A 135 9.94 -2.97 -25.49
CA SER A 135 10.50 -3.00 -26.85
C SER A 135 10.95 -1.63 -27.37
N GLN A 136 10.44 -0.55 -26.79
CA GLN A 136 10.80 0.83 -27.12
C GLN A 136 12.03 1.33 -26.35
N GLY A 137 12.46 0.59 -25.34
CA GLY A 137 13.60 0.88 -24.47
C GLY A 137 13.38 0.29 -23.08
N GLU A 138 14.47 -0.11 -22.43
CA GLU A 138 14.43 -0.65 -21.06
C GLU A 138 14.25 0.50 -20.06
N ASP A 139 13.03 1.05 -20.00
CA ASP A 139 12.68 2.08 -19.05
C ASP A 139 12.59 1.50 -17.64
N PRO A 140 13.24 2.09 -16.63
CA PRO A 140 13.31 1.56 -15.26
C PRO A 140 11.96 1.29 -14.62
N TYR A 141 10.99 2.15 -14.87
CA TYR A 141 9.64 2.02 -14.32
C TYR A 141 8.90 0.78 -14.86
N TRP A 142 9.02 0.52 -16.18
CA TRP A 142 8.44 -0.68 -16.77
C TRP A 142 9.23 -1.95 -16.44
N CYS A 143 10.53 -1.81 -16.18
CA CYS A 143 11.33 -2.92 -15.64
C CYS A 143 10.83 -3.33 -14.25
N ALA A 144 10.53 -2.38 -13.35
CA ALA A 144 9.95 -2.70 -12.05
C ALA A 144 8.62 -3.45 -12.19
N LEU A 145 7.69 -2.97 -13.04
CA LEU A 145 6.42 -3.66 -13.27
C LEU A 145 6.58 -5.06 -13.91
N MET A 146 7.61 -5.29 -14.73
CA MET A 146 7.91 -6.64 -15.23
C MET A 146 8.41 -7.54 -14.09
N GLY A 147 9.15 -6.99 -13.14
CA GLY A 147 9.49 -7.66 -11.88
C GLY A 147 8.24 -8.04 -11.10
N ASP A 148 7.31 -7.08 -10.87
CA ASP A 148 6.03 -7.31 -10.18
C ASP A 148 5.23 -8.45 -10.84
N LEU A 149 5.18 -8.48 -12.18
CA LEU A 149 4.52 -9.53 -12.93
C LEU A 149 5.13 -10.91 -12.65
N LEU A 150 6.46 -11.01 -12.65
CA LEU A 150 7.15 -12.27 -12.40
C LEU A 150 7.00 -12.72 -10.94
N MET A 151 7.02 -11.79 -10.00
CA MET A 151 6.72 -12.07 -8.59
C MET A 151 5.31 -12.65 -8.44
N ALA A 152 4.30 -12.05 -9.07
CA ALA A 152 2.92 -12.53 -9.05
C ALA A 152 2.74 -13.91 -9.70
N GLU A 153 3.63 -14.30 -10.62
CA GLU A 153 3.69 -15.65 -11.19
C GLU A 153 4.47 -16.66 -10.32
N GLY A 154 5.02 -16.24 -9.17
CA GLY A 154 5.88 -17.06 -8.32
C GLY A 154 7.28 -17.30 -8.90
N LYS A 155 7.74 -16.46 -9.84
CA LYS A 155 9.06 -16.53 -10.49
C LYS A 155 10.02 -15.53 -9.87
N ILE A 156 10.24 -15.66 -8.58
CA ILE A 156 10.98 -14.69 -7.77
C ILE A 156 12.42 -14.55 -8.26
N VAL A 157 13.08 -15.68 -8.51
CA VAL A 157 14.48 -15.68 -8.98
C VAL A 157 14.62 -15.03 -10.36
N GLU A 158 13.62 -15.20 -11.25
CA GLU A 158 13.63 -14.58 -12.57
C GLU A 158 13.36 -13.07 -12.51
N SER A 159 12.57 -12.59 -11.53
CA SER A 159 12.26 -11.17 -11.35
C SER A 159 13.50 -10.33 -11.02
N GLN A 160 14.53 -10.92 -10.38
CA GLN A 160 15.74 -10.25 -9.92
C GLN A 160 16.38 -9.36 -11.01
N GLN A 161 16.57 -9.90 -12.22
CA GLN A 161 17.21 -9.16 -13.32
C GLN A 161 16.44 -7.90 -13.75
N TRP A 162 15.12 -7.90 -13.55
CA TRP A 162 14.26 -6.79 -13.92
C TRP A 162 14.29 -5.69 -12.86
N TYR A 163 14.26 -6.06 -11.60
CA TYR A 163 14.44 -5.11 -10.50
C TYR A 163 15.86 -4.52 -10.49
N GLU A 164 16.91 -5.29 -10.83
CA GLU A 164 18.27 -4.76 -11.01
C GLU A 164 18.33 -3.68 -12.10
N LYS A 165 17.63 -3.86 -13.23
CA LYS A 165 17.53 -2.84 -14.27
C LYS A 165 16.75 -1.62 -13.78
N ALA A 166 15.68 -1.82 -13.03
CA ALA A 166 14.88 -0.75 -12.47
C ALA A 166 15.71 0.13 -11.53
N VAL A 167 16.37 -0.47 -10.55
CA VAL A 167 17.22 0.23 -9.57
C VAL A 167 18.42 0.91 -10.26
N ALA A 168 19.10 0.23 -11.16
CA ALA A 168 20.22 0.80 -11.93
C ALA A 168 19.79 2.02 -12.77
N GLY A 169 18.53 2.08 -13.17
CA GLY A 169 17.93 3.21 -13.87
C GLY A 169 17.37 4.31 -12.97
N GLY A 170 17.44 4.15 -11.64
CA GLY A 170 16.99 5.12 -10.65
C GLY A 170 15.55 4.97 -10.16
N GLU A 171 14.91 3.79 -10.38
CA GLU A 171 13.62 3.47 -9.77
C GLU A 171 13.85 2.94 -8.34
N ASN A 172 13.96 3.86 -7.39
CA ASN A 172 14.32 3.54 -6.01
C ASN A 172 13.24 2.72 -5.27
N SER A 173 11.99 2.82 -5.67
CA SER A 173 10.91 2.04 -5.06
C SER A 173 10.99 0.53 -5.35
N ALA A 174 11.93 0.10 -6.17
CA ALA A 174 12.15 -1.30 -6.49
C ALA A 174 13.19 -2.00 -5.60
N TYR A 175 13.82 -1.29 -4.65
CA TYR A 175 14.85 -1.90 -3.79
C TYR A 175 14.29 -2.98 -2.85
N GLY A 176 13.12 -2.76 -2.26
CA GLY A 176 12.47 -3.74 -1.39
C GLY A 176 12.20 -5.06 -2.13
N ASP A 177 11.62 -4.97 -3.33
CA ASP A 177 11.34 -6.13 -4.16
C ASP A 177 12.62 -6.79 -4.70
N LEU A 178 13.66 -5.99 -5.00
CA LEU A 178 14.98 -6.51 -5.36
C LEU A 178 15.62 -7.31 -4.22
N ALA A 179 15.48 -6.83 -2.98
CA ALA A 179 15.99 -7.55 -1.82
C ALA A 179 15.33 -8.92 -1.70
N LEU A 180 14.00 -8.99 -1.81
CA LEU A 180 13.27 -10.26 -1.84
C LEU A 180 13.75 -11.15 -3.00
N ALA A 181 13.84 -10.61 -4.21
CA ALA A 181 14.26 -11.37 -5.39
C ALA A 181 15.71 -11.90 -5.29
N ARG A 182 16.60 -11.22 -4.56
CA ARG A 182 17.96 -11.70 -4.28
C ARG A 182 18.02 -12.71 -3.14
N GLY A 183 17.18 -12.51 -2.13
CA GLY A 183 17.25 -13.22 -0.86
C GLY A 183 16.49 -14.53 -0.81
N ILE A 184 15.41 -14.71 -1.60
CA ILE A 184 14.54 -15.88 -1.50
C ILE A 184 14.42 -16.65 -2.81
N ASN A 185 14.02 -17.91 -2.73
CA ASN A 185 13.71 -18.78 -3.85
C ASN A 185 12.24 -18.67 -4.25
N ASP A 186 11.87 -19.33 -5.36
CA ASP A 186 10.47 -19.38 -5.85
C ASP A 186 9.52 -20.14 -4.88
N ASP A 187 10.05 -20.90 -3.92
CA ASP A 187 9.30 -21.55 -2.84
C ASP A 187 9.29 -20.74 -1.53
N TYR A 188 9.72 -19.48 -1.59
CA TYR A 188 9.83 -18.55 -0.46
C TYR A 188 10.86 -18.93 0.61
N SER A 189 11.67 -19.98 0.42
CA SER A 189 12.80 -20.27 1.32
C SER A 189 13.96 -19.29 1.11
N PHE A 190 14.71 -18.99 2.16
CA PHE A 190 15.91 -18.15 2.05
C PHE A 190 16.96 -18.80 1.15
N ARG A 191 17.49 -18.00 0.20
CA ARG A 191 18.58 -18.37 -0.71
C ARG A 191 19.89 -17.71 -0.31
N ASP A 192 19.85 -16.41 -0.06
CA ASP A 192 21.02 -15.59 0.25
C ASP A 192 20.63 -14.44 1.19
N TYR A 193 20.76 -14.71 2.49
CA TYR A 193 20.41 -13.73 3.52
C TYR A 193 21.35 -12.51 3.52
N GLU A 194 22.63 -12.67 3.15
CA GLU A 194 23.59 -11.57 3.07
C GLU A 194 23.19 -10.60 1.93
N ALA A 195 22.93 -11.14 0.73
CA ALA A 195 22.47 -10.33 -0.40
C ALA A 195 21.13 -9.64 -0.13
N TYR A 196 20.21 -10.29 0.59
CA TYR A 196 18.96 -9.69 1.03
C TYR A 196 19.21 -8.45 1.90
N ASN A 197 19.97 -8.61 2.99
CA ASN A 197 20.25 -7.52 3.92
C ASN A 197 21.05 -6.38 3.28
N ASP A 198 22.07 -6.70 2.49
CA ASP A 198 22.86 -5.67 1.80
C ASP A 198 21.98 -4.83 0.88
N THR A 199 21.04 -5.48 0.15
CA THR A 199 20.11 -4.76 -0.72
C THR A 199 19.13 -3.89 0.07
N LEU A 200 18.64 -4.35 1.23
CA LEU A 200 17.80 -3.53 2.11
C LEU A 200 18.55 -2.29 2.61
N MET A 201 19.83 -2.43 2.95
CA MET A 201 20.65 -1.28 3.38
C MET A 201 20.86 -0.29 2.23
N GLU A 202 21.17 -0.76 1.01
CA GLU A 202 21.27 0.10 -0.18
C GLU A 202 19.96 0.85 -0.45
N GLY A 203 18.81 0.17 -0.34
CA GLY A 203 17.50 0.76 -0.55
C GLY A 203 17.13 1.79 0.53
N ASN A 204 17.50 1.54 1.78
CA ASN A 204 17.32 2.51 2.85
C ASN A 204 18.12 3.80 2.58
N ASP A 205 19.38 3.68 2.12
CA ASP A 205 20.19 4.83 1.71
C ASP A 205 19.57 5.57 0.49
N ALA A 206 18.84 4.86 -0.34
CA ALA A 206 18.09 5.41 -1.48
C ALA A 206 16.70 5.96 -1.10
N MET A 207 16.36 6.01 0.20
CA MET A 207 15.08 6.49 0.74
C MET A 207 13.87 5.65 0.32
N ASP A 208 14.05 4.33 0.15
CA ASP A 208 12.93 3.41 0.00
C ASP A 208 12.44 2.91 1.38
N PRO A 209 11.25 3.35 1.86
CA PRO A 209 10.77 3.00 3.18
C PRO A 209 10.39 1.52 3.32
N MET A 210 10.15 0.80 2.20
CA MET A 210 9.92 -0.65 2.21
C MET A 210 11.15 -1.40 2.70
N CYS A 211 12.35 -0.92 2.36
CA CYS A 211 13.59 -1.56 2.81
C CYS A 211 13.74 -1.52 4.33
N MET A 212 13.46 -0.37 4.95
CA MET A 212 13.45 -0.26 6.41
C MET A 212 12.37 -1.15 7.03
N TYR A 213 11.20 -1.21 6.42
CA TYR A 213 10.11 -2.06 6.91
C TYR A 213 10.51 -3.55 6.91
N TYR A 214 11.03 -4.10 5.81
CA TYR A 214 11.49 -5.49 5.76
C TYR A 214 12.65 -5.77 6.73
N PHE A 215 13.59 -4.84 6.84
CA PHE A 215 14.65 -4.95 7.82
C PHE A 215 14.11 -5.04 9.25
N LEU A 216 13.07 -4.27 9.58
CA LEU A 216 12.47 -4.27 10.92
C LEU A 216 11.64 -5.52 11.21
N LEU A 217 11.00 -6.12 10.21
CA LEU A 217 10.35 -7.43 10.36
C LEU A 217 11.36 -8.48 10.82
N ASP A 218 12.51 -8.57 10.15
CA ASP A 218 13.58 -9.47 10.51
C ASP A 218 14.13 -9.18 11.94
N LYS A 219 14.24 -7.91 12.30
CA LYS A 219 14.71 -7.55 13.65
C LYS A 219 13.70 -7.89 14.74
N ILE A 220 12.41 -7.83 14.46
CA ILE A 220 11.37 -8.27 15.40
C ILE A 220 11.47 -9.77 15.67
N GLU A 221 11.68 -10.58 14.63
CA GLU A 221 11.92 -12.03 14.80
C GLU A 221 13.21 -12.29 15.59
N SER A 222 14.31 -11.66 15.22
CA SER A 222 15.61 -11.78 15.91
C SER A 222 15.57 -11.32 17.37
N TYR A 223 14.59 -10.50 17.77
CA TYR A 223 14.42 -10.09 19.17
C TYR A 223 14.20 -11.28 20.11
N TYR A 224 13.48 -12.30 19.65
CA TYR A 224 13.14 -13.45 20.46
C TYR A 224 14.30 -14.44 20.61
N ASP A 225 15.37 -14.32 19.83
CA ASP A 225 16.61 -15.08 19.95
C ASP A 225 17.52 -14.55 21.09
N ILE A 226 17.27 -13.32 21.56
CA ILE A 226 18.02 -12.71 22.66
C ILE A 226 17.66 -13.41 23.97
N ASP A 227 18.67 -13.83 24.76
CA ASP A 227 18.46 -14.45 26.06
C ASP A 227 17.45 -13.65 26.91
N PRO A 228 16.33 -14.25 27.34
CA PRO A 228 15.34 -13.58 28.17
C PRO A 228 15.89 -13.00 29.49
N GLU A 229 17.01 -13.52 30.00
CA GLU A 229 17.66 -13.02 31.20
C GLU A 229 18.57 -11.80 30.92
N ASP A 230 18.97 -11.57 29.67
CA ASP A 230 19.70 -10.37 29.26
C ASP A 230 18.74 -9.20 29.00
N THR A 231 18.20 -8.69 30.09
CA THR A 231 17.21 -7.61 30.04
C THR A 231 17.77 -6.31 29.43
N GLN A 232 19.09 -6.08 29.54
CA GLN A 232 19.71 -4.89 28.96
C GLN A 232 19.77 -5.00 27.44
N ALA A 233 20.25 -6.12 26.88
CA ALA A 233 20.31 -6.33 25.45
C ALA A 233 18.92 -6.29 24.82
N ARG A 234 17.92 -6.92 25.46
CA ARG A 234 16.52 -6.86 25.01
C ARG A 234 15.96 -5.43 25.01
N ASP A 235 16.26 -4.64 26.03
CA ASP A 235 15.79 -3.26 26.14
C ASP A 235 16.41 -2.37 25.04
N GLU A 236 17.73 -2.46 24.83
CA GLU A 236 18.44 -1.73 23.79
C GLU A 236 17.92 -2.10 22.38
N TYR A 237 17.71 -3.40 22.14
CA TYR A 237 17.24 -3.89 20.83
C TYR A 237 15.80 -3.48 20.55
N ARG A 238 14.91 -3.56 21.55
CA ARG A 238 13.52 -3.06 21.48
C ARG A 238 13.47 -1.57 21.17
N GLN A 239 14.28 -0.77 21.87
CA GLN A 239 14.35 0.68 21.65
C GLN A 239 14.80 1.01 20.22
N MET A 240 15.75 0.26 19.68
CA MET A 240 16.20 0.40 18.29
C MET A 240 15.06 0.13 17.32
N ILE A 241 14.30 -0.98 17.50
CA ILE A 241 13.16 -1.32 16.63
C ILE A 241 12.10 -0.23 16.67
N ILE A 242 11.67 0.18 17.87
CA ILE A 242 10.61 1.20 18.03
C ILE A 242 11.04 2.54 17.39
N HIS A 243 12.27 2.97 17.67
CA HIS A 243 12.78 4.23 17.11
C HIS A 243 12.86 4.19 15.57
N ALA A 244 13.31 3.08 15.00
CA ALA A 244 13.39 2.95 13.54
C ALA A 244 11.99 2.88 12.89
N LEU A 245 10.99 2.25 13.55
CA LEU A 245 9.59 2.33 13.10
C LEU A 245 9.05 3.76 13.16
N GLU A 246 9.33 4.49 14.24
CA GLU A 246 8.92 5.91 14.38
C GLU A 246 9.54 6.78 13.26
N LEU A 247 10.81 6.58 12.92
CA LEU A 247 11.45 7.27 11.78
C LEU A 247 10.76 6.93 10.45
N ASN A 248 10.43 5.66 10.23
CA ASN A 248 9.76 5.25 9.00
C ASN A 248 8.31 5.80 8.93
N ILE A 249 7.67 5.99 10.07
CA ILE A 249 6.37 6.67 10.20
C ILE A 249 6.51 8.16 9.88
N GLU A 250 7.59 8.83 10.29
CA GLU A 250 7.89 10.21 9.87
C GLU A 250 8.05 10.31 8.34
N TRP A 251 8.46 9.24 7.68
CA TRP A 251 8.45 9.11 6.22
C TRP A 251 7.08 8.73 5.63
N CYS A 252 6.03 8.80 6.43
CA CYS A 252 4.65 8.53 6.01
C CYS A 252 4.42 7.09 5.49
N HIS A 253 5.15 6.10 6.01
CA HIS A 253 5.04 4.71 5.59
C HIS A 253 3.91 3.96 6.34
N PRO A 254 2.78 3.64 5.68
CA PRO A 254 1.59 3.14 6.38
C PRO A 254 1.75 1.73 6.95
N MET A 255 2.54 0.85 6.31
CA MET A 255 2.80 -0.49 6.85
C MET A 255 3.61 -0.44 8.15
N SER A 256 4.47 0.56 8.33
CA SER A 256 5.17 0.77 9.61
C SER A 256 4.24 1.28 10.70
N MET A 257 3.20 2.05 10.33
CA MET A 257 2.14 2.45 11.25
C MET A 257 1.34 1.22 11.70
N GLU A 258 0.95 0.35 10.77
CA GLU A 258 0.30 -0.92 11.10
C GLU A 258 1.15 -1.78 12.02
N LEU A 259 2.42 -2.01 11.67
CA LEU A 259 3.34 -2.85 12.44
C LEU A 259 3.54 -2.32 13.87
N LEU A 260 3.70 -1.01 14.03
CA LEU A 260 3.81 -0.43 15.37
C LEU A 260 2.48 -0.51 16.14
N GLY A 261 1.36 -0.40 15.44
CA GLY A 261 0.03 -0.69 15.98
C GLY A 261 -0.08 -2.13 16.51
N ASP A 262 0.37 -3.10 15.73
CA ASP A 262 0.39 -4.53 16.14
C ASP A 262 1.28 -4.77 17.36
N ILE A 263 2.45 -4.14 17.41
CA ILE A 263 3.35 -4.24 18.57
C ILE A 263 2.65 -3.77 19.85
N TYR A 264 1.95 -2.64 19.80
CA TYR A 264 1.22 -2.12 20.97
C TYR A 264 -0.07 -2.89 21.26
N ARG A 265 -0.77 -3.41 20.25
CA ARG A 265 -1.99 -4.18 20.47
C ARG A 265 -1.70 -5.51 21.16
N GLU A 266 -0.70 -6.22 20.67
CA GLU A 266 -0.39 -7.60 21.08
C GLU A 266 0.65 -7.66 22.21
N GLY A 267 1.33 -6.57 22.51
CA GLY A 267 2.41 -6.55 23.51
C GLY A 267 3.67 -7.26 23.01
N LYS A 268 3.95 -7.21 21.69
CA LYS A 268 5.15 -7.82 21.09
C LYS A 268 6.44 -7.18 21.61
N ILE A 269 7.55 -7.92 21.49
CA ILE A 269 8.89 -7.47 21.89
C ILE A 269 8.95 -6.85 23.29
N ASP A 270 8.24 -7.45 24.25
CA ASP A 270 8.12 -6.98 25.64
C ASP A 270 7.61 -5.52 25.80
N VAL A 271 6.91 -5.00 24.81
CA VAL A 271 6.16 -3.73 24.94
C VAL A 271 4.87 -4.02 25.68
N PRO A 272 4.52 -3.27 26.74
CA PRO A 272 3.21 -3.43 27.35
C PRO A 272 2.08 -3.17 26.34
N ALA A 273 1.08 -4.04 26.32
CA ALA A 273 -0.09 -3.85 25.45
C ALA A 273 -0.81 -2.54 25.79
N ASP A 274 -1.08 -1.74 24.75
CA ASP A 274 -1.77 -0.46 24.83
C ASP A 274 -2.74 -0.32 23.64
N PRO A 275 -4.01 -0.77 23.80
CA PRO A 275 -4.99 -0.71 22.71
C PRO A 275 -5.27 0.71 22.20
N VAL A 276 -5.16 1.73 23.08
CA VAL A 276 -5.39 3.12 22.68
C VAL A 276 -4.29 3.62 21.76
N LYS A 277 -3.04 3.27 22.08
CA LYS A 277 -1.89 3.60 21.24
C LYS A 277 -1.92 2.83 19.94
N ALA A 278 -2.26 1.54 19.98
CA ALA A 278 -2.46 0.72 18.78
C ALA A 278 -3.50 1.33 17.84
N TRP A 279 -4.66 1.68 18.37
CA TRP A 279 -5.71 2.35 17.61
C TRP A 279 -5.22 3.62 16.92
N SER A 280 -4.43 4.45 17.62
CA SER A 280 -3.92 5.70 17.04
C SER A 280 -3.02 5.48 15.83
N TYR A 281 -2.22 4.41 15.83
CA TYR A 281 -1.38 4.06 14.68
C TYR A 281 -2.19 3.48 13.52
N TYR A 282 -3.20 2.64 13.79
CA TYR A 282 -4.09 2.15 12.73
C TYR A 282 -4.90 3.29 12.09
N VAL A 283 -5.35 4.26 12.88
CA VAL A 283 -6.01 5.47 12.34
C VAL A 283 -5.05 6.22 11.42
N GLN A 284 -3.80 6.46 11.84
CA GLN A 284 -2.80 7.09 10.98
C GLN A 284 -2.59 6.30 9.68
N GLY A 285 -2.40 4.98 9.74
CA GLY A 285 -2.24 4.14 8.55
C GLY A 285 -3.47 4.18 7.63
N SER A 286 -4.68 4.25 8.19
CA SER A 286 -5.92 4.35 7.42
C SER A 286 -6.04 5.69 6.67
N GLU A 287 -5.49 6.78 7.20
CA GLU A 287 -5.41 8.09 6.52
C GLU A 287 -4.54 8.01 5.25
N PHE A 288 -3.54 7.12 5.20
CA PHE A 288 -2.75 6.82 4.00
C PHE A 288 -3.38 5.72 3.14
N MET A 289 -4.68 5.45 3.28
CA MET A 289 -5.44 4.47 2.49
C MET A 289 -4.85 3.05 2.57
N HIS A 290 -4.30 2.67 3.72
CA HIS A 290 -3.80 1.33 3.96
C HIS A 290 -4.94 0.40 4.38
N ALA A 291 -5.31 -0.53 3.50
CA ALA A 291 -6.50 -1.37 3.64
C ALA A 291 -6.49 -2.19 4.94
N SER A 292 -5.35 -2.80 5.28
CA SER A 292 -5.21 -3.65 6.47
C SER A 292 -5.49 -2.89 7.78
N CYS A 293 -5.16 -1.59 7.85
CA CYS A 293 -5.48 -0.79 9.03
C CYS A 293 -6.99 -0.71 9.30
N PHE A 294 -7.84 -0.65 8.27
CA PHE A 294 -9.29 -0.72 8.45
C PHE A 294 -9.72 -2.08 9.01
N GLY A 295 -9.07 -3.17 8.59
CA GLY A 295 -9.28 -4.50 9.14
C GLY A 295 -8.92 -4.59 10.63
N LYS A 296 -7.74 -4.08 11.00
CA LYS A 296 -7.30 -4.03 12.40
C LYS A 296 -8.24 -3.18 13.28
N MET A 297 -8.68 -2.03 12.77
CA MET A 297 -9.65 -1.17 13.45
C MET A 297 -11.00 -1.88 13.64
N TYR A 298 -11.49 -2.56 12.60
CA TYR A 298 -12.70 -3.36 12.66
C TYR A 298 -12.62 -4.43 13.76
N ASP A 299 -11.52 -5.18 13.83
CA ASP A 299 -11.32 -6.21 14.85
C ASP A 299 -11.32 -5.65 16.26
N MET A 300 -10.64 -4.53 16.50
CA MET A 300 -10.62 -3.87 17.82
C MET A 300 -12.01 -3.38 18.26
N LEU A 301 -12.84 -2.92 17.32
CA LEU A 301 -14.22 -2.51 17.59
C LEU A 301 -15.10 -3.73 17.88
N GLN A 302 -14.95 -4.81 17.11
CA GLN A 302 -15.70 -6.04 17.26
C GLN A 302 -15.44 -6.71 18.61
N THR A 303 -14.19 -6.73 19.05
CA THR A 303 -13.77 -7.30 20.34
C THR A 303 -13.96 -6.34 21.51
N ASN A 304 -14.44 -5.12 21.27
CA ASN A 304 -14.59 -4.05 22.28
C ASN A 304 -13.29 -3.67 23.00
N GLU A 305 -12.14 -3.84 22.37
CA GLU A 305 -10.85 -3.36 22.88
C GLU A 305 -10.80 -1.83 22.95
N ILE A 306 -11.58 -1.15 22.12
CA ILE A 306 -11.69 0.31 22.06
C ILE A 306 -13.16 0.74 22.11
N GLN A 307 -13.42 1.90 22.69
CA GLN A 307 -14.74 2.55 22.68
C GLN A 307 -14.58 4.00 22.23
N LEU A 308 -15.35 4.39 21.22
CA LEU A 308 -15.31 5.73 20.65
C LEU A 308 -16.32 6.64 21.38
N GLY A 309 -15.89 7.84 21.77
CA GLY A 309 -16.74 8.75 22.53
C GLY A 309 -17.78 9.51 21.72
N GLN A 310 -17.61 9.60 20.39
CA GLN A 310 -18.47 10.41 19.51
C GLN A 310 -19.34 9.57 18.55
N MET A 311 -19.05 8.29 18.41
CA MET A 311 -19.67 7.37 17.48
C MET A 311 -19.85 6.02 18.15
N SER A 312 -20.89 5.26 17.82
CA SER A 312 -21.02 3.89 18.29
C SER A 312 -19.99 2.98 17.60
N ASN A 313 -19.59 1.91 18.28
CA ASN A 313 -18.68 0.93 17.67
C ASN A 313 -19.30 0.33 16.39
N GLU A 314 -20.62 0.15 16.34
CA GLU A 314 -21.30 -0.38 15.16
C GLU A 314 -21.20 0.56 13.94
N GLU A 315 -21.42 1.86 14.14
CA GLU A 315 -21.22 2.86 13.06
C GLU A 315 -19.77 2.92 12.60
N ALA A 316 -18.81 2.83 13.53
CA ALA A 316 -17.40 2.81 13.20
C ALA A 316 -16.98 1.54 12.44
N MET A 317 -17.54 0.36 12.83
CA MET A 317 -17.33 -0.89 12.08
C MET A 317 -17.89 -0.80 10.66
N ASP A 318 -19.06 -0.20 10.46
CA ASP A 318 -19.64 0.05 9.13
C ASP A 318 -18.70 0.88 8.24
N LEU A 319 -18.08 1.92 8.82
CA LEU A 319 -17.09 2.74 8.10
C LEU A 319 -15.80 1.98 7.79
N CYS A 320 -15.33 1.15 8.71
CA CYS A 320 -14.15 0.30 8.44
C CYS A 320 -14.45 -0.70 7.32
N MET A 321 -15.61 -1.35 7.33
CA MET A 321 -16.02 -2.30 6.30
C MET A 321 -16.07 -1.64 4.92
N ILE A 322 -16.77 -0.53 4.78
CA ILE A 322 -16.92 0.11 3.46
C ILE A 322 -15.61 0.67 2.91
N ASN A 323 -14.77 1.28 3.77
CA ASN A 323 -13.49 1.82 3.32
C ASN A 323 -12.48 0.72 3.01
N GLY A 324 -12.42 -0.35 3.81
CA GLY A 324 -11.59 -1.50 3.50
C GLY A 324 -12.03 -2.20 2.20
N ALA A 325 -13.34 -2.35 1.98
CA ALA A 325 -13.87 -2.90 0.75
C ALA A 325 -13.53 -2.05 -0.49
N ARG A 326 -13.60 -0.71 -0.38
CA ARG A 326 -13.16 0.23 -1.44
C ARG A 326 -11.68 0.03 -1.80
N LEU A 327 -10.86 -0.35 -0.83
CA LEU A 327 -9.42 -0.61 -0.99
C LEU A 327 -9.09 -2.06 -1.32
N HIS A 328 -10.12 -2.89 -1.54
CA HIS A 328 -9.97 -4.32 -1.85
C HIS A 328 -9.33 -5.17 -0.74
N ASP A 329 -9.55 -4.81 0.53
CA ASP A 329 -9.36 -5.76 1.62
C ASP A 329 -10.32 -6.92 1.42
N ALA A 330 -9.79 -8.12 1.20
CA ALA A 330 -10.59 -9.29 0.81
C ALA A 330 -11.61 -9.68 1.89
N ARG A 331 -11.21 -9.62 3.16
CA ARG A 331 -12.08 -9.95 4.29
C ARG A 331 -13.17 -8.90 4.47
N LEU A 332 -12.81 -7.62 4.52
CA LEU A 332 -13.80 -6.54 4.70
C LEU A 332 -14.75 -6.43 3.49
N LEU A 333 -14.29 -6.81 2.30
CA LEU A 333 -15.14 -6.90 1.13
C LEU A 333 -16.25 -7.95 1.33
N VAL A 334 -15.91 -9.16 1.79
CA VAL A 334 -16.86 -10.22 2.12
C VAL A 334 -17.79 -9.78 3.25
N GLU A 335 -17.25 -9.27 4.35
CA GLU A 335 -18.04 -8.77 5.50
C GLU A 335 -19.03 -7.66 5.08
N THR A 336 -18.61 -6.75 4.20
CA THR A 336 -19.46 -5.66 3.68
C THR A 336 -20.65 -6.22 2.89
N VAL A 337 -20.43 -7.19 2.00
CA VAL A 337 -21.49 -7.80 1.21
C VAL A 337 -22.43 -8.63 2.08
N GLU A 338 -21.90 -9.37 3.04
CA GLU A 338 -22.75 -10.13 3.99
C GLU A 338 -23.59 -9.19 4.86
N ALA A 339 -23.00 -8.13 5.41
CA ALA A 339 -23.74 -7.12 6.15
C ALA A 339 -24.88 -6.49 5.32
N TYR A 340 -24.62 -6.23 4.02
CA TYR A 340 -25.62 -5.70 3.09
C TYR A 340 -26.75 -6.71 2.83
N LYS A 341 -26.44 -7.99 2.58
CA LYS A 341 -27.45 -9.06 2.42
C LYS A 341 -28.38 -9.17 3.65
N HIS A 342 -27.87 -8.87 4.83
CA HIS A 342 -28.64 -8.85 6.08
C HIS A 342 -29.31 -7.50 6.39
N GLY A 343 -29.33 -6.57 5.44
CA GLY A 343 -30.05 -5.29 5.56
C GLY A 343 -29.27 -4.17 6.27
N ARG A 344 -27.97 -4.36 6.53
CA ARG A 344 -27.05 -3.29 6.98
C ARG A 344 -26.46 -2.55 5.78
N LEU A 345 -25.80 -1.45 6.00
CA LEU A 345 -25.07 -0.68 4.96
C LEU A 345 -25.94 -0.26 3.75
N THR A 346 -27.27 -0.19 3.92
CA THR A 346 -28.20 0.12 2.82
C THR A 346 -27.99 1.50 2.23
N GLN A 347 -27.38 2.42 2.95
CA GLN A 347 -26.95 3.74 2.48
C GLN A 347 -25.82 3.63 1.41
N PHE A 348 -25.06 2.55 1.42
CA PHE A 348 -23.98 2.25 0.46
C PHE A 348 -24.39 1.23 -0.61
N ALA A 349 -25.69 0.91 -0.75
CA ALA A 349 -26.20 -0.12 -1.66
C ALA A 349 -25.62 -0.01 -3.07
N ARG A 350 -25.59 1.21 -3.64
CA ARG A 350 -25.05 1.47 -4.98
C ARG A 350 -23.57 1.10 -5.11
N GLU A 351 -22.79 1.35 -4.07
CA GLU A 351 -21.35 1.04 -4.06
C GLU A 351 -21.12 -0.45 -3.94
N ILE A 352 -21.82 -1.09 -3.00
CA ILE A 352 -21.70 -2.53 -2.73
C ILE A 352 -22.10 -3.37 -3.97
N GLU A 353 -23.13 -2.95 -4.70
CA GLU A 353 -23.53 -3.59 -5.96
C GLU A 353 -22.47 -3.47 -7.07
N MET A 354 -21.53 -2.52 -6.94
CA MET A 354 -20.41 -2.33 -7.88
C MET A 354 -19.12 -3.06 -7.46
N PHE A 355 -19.07 -3.62 -6.24
CA PHE A 355 -17.94 -4.45 -5.83
C PHE A 355 -17.97 -5.79 -6.57
N HIS A 356 -17.00 -6.02 -7.43
CA HIS A 356 -16.81 -7.35 -8.02
C HIS A 356 -16.07 -8.24 -7.02
N ILE A 357 -16.71 -9.36 -6.63
CA ILE A 357 -16.13 -10.35 -5.73
C ILE A 357 -15.76 -11.59 -6.56
N PRO A 358 -14.52 -11.73 -7.01
CA PRO A 358 -14.14 -12.85 -7.88
C PRO A 358 -14.22 -14.24 -7.22
N ALA A 359 -14.26 -14.31 -5.88
CA ALA A 359 -14.14 -15.57 -5.14
C ALA A 359 -15.43 -16.02 -4.42
N TYR A 360 -16.47 -15.20 -4.36
CA TYR A 360 -17.66 -15.53 -3.55
C TYR A 360 -18.53 -16.64 -4.14
N ASP A 361 -18.54 -16.78 -5.47
CA ASP A 361 -19.26 -17.87 -6.14
C ASP A 361 -18.57 -19.24 -5.98
N ALA A 362 -17.37 -19.29 -5.40
CA ALA A 362 -16.57 -20.50 -5.24
C ALA A 362 -16.59 -21.11 -3.83
N ILE A 363 -17.20 -20.44 -2.85
CA ILE A 363 -17.36 -20.99 -1.49
C ILE A 363 -18.71 -21.70 -1.46
N PRO A 364 -18.77 -23.04 -1.29
CA PRO A 364 -20.03 -23.75 -1.10
C PRO A 364 -20.73 -23.25 0.18
N ASP A 365 -22.04 -23.00 0.09
CA ASP A 365 -22.89 -22.49 1.18
C ASP A 365 -22.95 -23.37 2.45
N ASP A 366 -22.24 -24.49 2.53
CA ASP A 366 -22.42 -25.55 3.53
C ASP A 366 -21.15 -25.99 4.30
N GLU A 367 -20.01 -25.33 4.18
CA GLU A 367 -18.91 -25.61 5.12
C GLU A 367 -18.92 -24.58 6.25
N PRO A 368 -19.26 -24.99 7.51
CA PRO A 368 -18.98 -24.15 8.66
C PRO A 368 -17.48 -23.90 8.69
N LEU A 369 -17.09 -22.64 8.87
CA LEU A 369 -15.72 -22.30 9.24
C LEU A 369 -15.43 -23.08 10.51
N ASP A 370 -14.67 -24.17 10.40
CA ASP A 370 -14.21 -24.93 11.55
C ASP A 370 -13.32 -24.00 12.36
N ASP A 371 -13.84 -23.55 13.49
CA ASP A 371 -13.11 -22.83 14.56
C ASP A 371 -12.09 -23.77 15.26
N GLU A 372 -11.43 -24.63 14.54
CA GLU A 372 -10.26 -25.36 15.05
C GLU A 372 -9.00 -24.64 14.62
N ASP A 373 -8.73 -23.65 15.45
CA ASP A 373 -7.48 -23.01 15.73
C ASP A 373 -6.35 -24.03 15.86
N GLU A 374 -5.71 -24.37 14.78
CA GLU A 374 -4.33 -24.82 14.80
C GLU A 374 -3.49 -23.57 14.62
N GLY A 375 -2.83 -23.18 15.71
CA GLY A 375 -1.95 -22.04 15.77
C GLY A 375 -0.93 -22.00 14.62
N PRO A 376 -0.25 -20.88 14.42
CA PRO A 376 0.53 -20.64 13.23
C PRO A 376 1.49 -21.80 12.97
N ASP A 377 1.30 -22.45 11.82
CA ASP A 377 2.27 -23.40 11.33
C ASP A 377 3.60 -22.64 11.19
N ASP A 378 4.61 -23.17 11.89
CA ASP A 378 5.98 -22.69 12.03
C ASP A 378 6.77 -22.86 10.70
N ASP A 379 6.19 -22.54 9.57
CA ASP A 379 6.81 -22.67 8.25
C ASP A 379 7.04 -21.36 7.51
N GLY A 380 7.26 -20.27 8.26
CA GLY A 380 7.98 -19.07 7.77
C GLY A 380 7.48 -18.49 6.43
N ARG A 381 6.19 -18.55 6.16
CA ARG A 381 5.63 -17.96 4.93
C ARG A 381 5.38 -16.49 5.16
N PHE A 382 6.09 -15.67 4.43
CA PHE A 382 5.80 -14.25 4.31
C PHE A 382 4.51 -14.06 3.52
N ASP A 383 3.38 -13.81 4.18
CA ASP A 383 2.19 -13.24 3.56
C ASP A 383 2.40 -11.72 3.38
N ALA A 384 3.37 -11.35 2.53
CA ALA A 384 3.72 -9.95 2.25
C ALA A 384 2.81 -9.29 1.18
N TRP A 385 1.68 -9.93 0.81
CA TRP A 385 0.91 -9.51 -0.36
C TRP A 385 -0.60 -9.39 -0.13
N SER A 386 -1.01 -8.79 0.97
CA SER A 386 -2.42 -8.37 1.12
C SER A 386 -2.57 -6.85 1.09
#